data_3d70bbcda34f77968a10943c816421a9
#
_entry.id   3d70bbcda34f77968a10943c816421a9
#
_cell.length_a   1.000
_cell.length_b   1.000
_cell.length_c   1.000
_cell.angle_alpha   90.00
_cell.angle_beta   90.00
_cell.angle_gamma   90.00
#
_symmetry.space_group_name_H-M   'P 1'
#
loop_
_entity.id
_entity.type
_entity.pdbx_description
1 polymer ?
#
loop_
_entity_poly.entity_id
_entity_poly.type
_entity_poly.pdbx_seq_one_letter_code
_entity_poly.pdbx_strand_id
1 'polypeptide(L)'
;MPVRKPDAENSKVNPYRRLSASQVNAWRKCPRIWFYGWMARLKSPLPPQIIRGNAVEECVCRVLRESPTLIAHDSRSSMTTPLAEDGSPDWDGQDYWVGPGLSPLPKSSIPIDRESLQEWAIARAEAHFDRCWESAINDWESSPNRVGLAEDLDKEEGWQMVESAISLHLDQVQDCIDSSGGPDLEEWRSGARDHWPAPDGFPRVWEEPHPAAGSGQITWAEAWEVARPWFVDPDAKSFTQTSSHPEEWFQGEYDLVYRWSGKPMIVDLKASVGKGDRSGDYLDQLRMYGWLWWETHDRKESVEGLEVWYLGTGTVKQVELPSTEEMESMNEELEALYKQIHAQDPDISMCPPEPSPLRFFDKGGVPSETPTHPDDRARCKRCDYRGICEGSDYDLELPLEERIERFGHAWPVTPIGEIVTRASIVGDVVGLQGPELMDDGSISLHFTLQDGYDRARVRPSRQGNPRNVTRSISEGSRVRVDCGMPSVWRGQLQFDLDDKSSISIATEGDIAPVVEVETRVSVVGRVWSIDAFPDGVNVHRWSITLMDSTGSAASVAFKQFIPVSAPAISRGDEIAILNGEVGEWAGRPQVRIGPGTRVVILRHSETTPDF
;
A
#
# COMPACT_ATOMS: atom_id res chain seq x y z
N MET A 1 -8.27 4.06 10.77
CA MET A 1 -9.23 4.70 9.85
C MET A 1 -10.12 3.63 9.27
N PRO A 2 -11.44 3.79 9.19
CA PRO A 2 -12.23 2.87 8.40
C PRO A 2 -11.82 3.05 6.95
N VAL A 3 -11.27 2.03 6.34
CA VAL A 3 -10.99 2.00 4.91
C VAL A 3 -12.34 2.18 4.21
N ARG A 4 -12.57 3.35 3.61
CA ARG A 4 -13.73 3.58 2.75
C ARG A 4 -13.73 2.47 1.71
N LYS A 5 -14.79 1.67 1.65
CA LYS A 5 -14.98 0.77 0.51
C LYS A 5 -15.04 1.67 -0.71
N PRO A 6 -14.16 1.50 -1.72
CA PRO A 6 -14.33 2.23 -2.96
C PRO A 6 -15.73 1.95 -3.49
N ASP A 7 -16.37 2.95 -4.08
CA ASP A 7 -17.65 2.77 -4.76
C ASP A 7 -17.50 1.69 -5.82
N ALA A 8 -17.77 0.46 -5.45
CA ALA A 8 -17.56 -0.71 -6.30
C ALA A 8 -18.52 -0.75 -7.50
N GLU A 9 -19.54 0.11 -7.52
CA GLU A 9 -20.54 0.16 -8.57
C GLU A 9 -20.18 1.10 -9.74
N ASN A 10 -19.24 2.06 -9.56
CA ASN A 10 -18.87 3.03 -10.58
C ASN A 10 -17.42 2.97 -11.05
N SER A 11 -16.54 2.25 -10.35
CA SER A 11 -15.15 2.13 -10.79
C SER A 11 -14.99 1.10 -11.89
N LYS A 12 -14.48 1.52 -13.06
CA LYS A 12 -14.17 0.64 -14.20
C LYS A 12 -13.06 -0.35 -13.87
N VAL A 13 -12.21 -0.05 -12.89
CA VAL A 13 -11.03 -0.84 -12.52
C VAL A 13 -10.97 -1.02 -11.00
N ASN A 14 -10.74 -2.26 -10.56
CA ASN A 14 -10.50 -2.54 -9.15
C ASN A 14 -9.26 -1.74 -8.67
N PRO A 15 -9.39 -0.87 -7.62
CA PRO A 15 -8.28 -0.06 -7.12
C PRO A 15 -7.02 -0.85 -6.75
N TYR A 16 -7.17 -2.11 -6.34
CA TYR A 16 -6.04 -3.01 -6.05
C TYR A 16 -5.31 -3.51 -7.30
N ARG A 17 -5.87 -3.26 -8.48
CA ARG A 17 -5.28 -3.61 -9.78
C ARG A 17 -4.73 -2.39 -10.53
N ARG A 18 -4.79 -1.21 -9.95
CA ARG A 18 -4.19 -0.02 -10.56
C ARG A 18 -2.68 -0.14 -10.59
N LEU A 19 -2.10 0.29 -11.68
CA LEU A 19 -0.65 0.41 -11.81
C LEU A 19 -0.17 1.63 -11.00
N SER A 20 1.07 1.63 -10.57
CA SER A 20 1.73 2.78 -9.94
C SER A 20 3.17 2.90 -10.42
N ALA A 21 3.77 4.07 -10.23
CA ALA A 21 5.17 4.30 -10.61
C ALA A 21 6.13 3.28 -9.97
N SER A 22 5.90 2.91 -8.70
CA SER A 22 6.71 1.90 -8.03
C SER A 22 6.55 0.51 -8.64
N GLN A 23 5.35 0.14 -9.12
CA GLN A 23 5.14 -1.10 -9.85
C GLN A 23 5.83 -1.10 -11.21
N VAL A 24 5.72 0.00 -11.95
CA VAL A 24 6.42 0.16 -13.25
C VAL A 24 7.92 0.02 -13.07
N ASN A 25 8.50 0.73 -12.10
CA ASN A 25 9.93 0.66 -11.81
C ASN A 25 10.37 -0.74 -11.38
N ALA A 26 9.57 -1.43 -10.57
CA ALA A 26 9.85 -2.81 -10.20
C ALA A 26 9.81 -3.75 -11.41
N TRP A 27 8.82 -3.60 -12.29
CA TRP A 27 8.71 -4.39 -13.52
C TRP A 27 9.87 -4.15 -14.47
N ARG A 28 10.18 -2.88 -14.77
CA ARG A 28 11.30 -2.50 -15.65
C ARG A 28 12.65 -2.98 -15.09
N LYS A 29 12.77 -3.02 -13.79
CA LYS A 29 13.96 -3.52 -13.11
C LYS A 29 14.09 -5.03 -13.23
N CYS A 30 13.01 -5.76 -12.97
CA CYS A 30 12.93 -7.20 -13.11
C CYS A 30 11.47 -7.64 -12.92
N PRO A 31 10.80 -8.26 -13.90
CA PRO A 31 9.42 -8.74 -13.78
C PRO A 31 9.20 -9.66 -12.57
N ARG A 32 10.22 -10.45 -12.19
CA ARG A 32 10.18 -11.33 -11.02
C ARG A 32 10.10 -10.56 -9.70
N ILE A 33 10.73 -9.38 -9.58
CA ILE A 33 10.60 -8.49 -8.41
C ILE A 33 9.16 -8.02 -8.28
N TRP A 34 8.57 -7.57 -9.40
CA TRP A 34 7.16 -7.18 -9.43
C TRP A 34 6.25 -8.34 -9.00
N PHE A 35 6.45 -9.55 -9.54
CA PHE A 35 5.67 -10.73 -9.18
C PHE A 35 5.69 -10.99 -7.66
N TYR A 36 6.88 -11.05 -7.08
CA TYR A 36 7.01 -11.30 -5.64
C TYR A 36 6.36 -10.18 -4.80
N GLY A 37 6.56 -8.92 -5.16
CA GLY A 37 6.02 -7.78 -4.41
C GLY A 37 4.50 -7.66 -4.47
N TRP A 38 3.93 -7.81 -5.65
CA TRP A 38 2.50 -7.50 -5.87
C TRP A 38 1.62 -8.73 -6.07
N MET A 39 2.07 -9.76 -6.78
CA MET A 39 1.27 -10.98 -6.95
C MET A 39 1.40 -11.90 -5.73
N ALA A 40 2.60 -12.26 -5.35
CA ALA A 40 2.87 -13.06 -4.15
C ALA A 40 2.73 -12.25 -2.86
N ARG A 41 2.62 -10.93 -2.94
CA ARG A 41 2.47 -10.00 -1.80
C ARG A 41 3.56 -10.14 -0.74
N LEU A 42 4.76 -10.47 -1.17
CA LEU A 42 5.93 -10.50 -0.31
C LEU A 42 6.41 -9.07 -0.12
N LYS A 43 6.17 -8.51 1.05
CA LYS A 43 6.68 -7.18 1.37
C LYS A 43 8.20 -7.22 1.49
N SER A 44 8.88 -6.29 0.84
CA SER A 44 10.32 -6.08 1.02
C SER A 44 10.65 -5.84 2.49
N PRO A 45 11.87 -6.16 2.93
CA PRO A 45 12.33 -5.79 4.27
C PRO A 45 12.13 -4.30 4.51
N LEU A 46 11.62 -3.96 5.69
CA LEU A 46 11.32 -2.60 6.09
C LEU A 46 12.40 -2.11 7.07
N PRO A 47 13.46 -1.45 6.58
CA PRO A 47 14.53 -0.98 7.43
C PRO A 47 14.08 0.25 8.24
N PRO A 48 14.76 0.57 9.37
CA PRO A 48 14.35 1.66 10.22
C PRO A 48 14.41 3.03 9.55
N GLN A 49 15.18 3.20 8.47
CA GLN A 49 15.24 4.46 7.68
C GLN A 49 13.86 4.94 7.20
N ILE A 50 12.87 4.04 7.09
CA ILE A 50 11.50 4.42 6.74
C ILE A 50 10.83 5.25 7.85
N ILE A 51 11.20 5.03 9.11
CA ILE A 51 10.74 5.83 10.26
C ILE A 51 11.11 7.29 10.02
N ARG A 52 12.37 7.53 9.67
CA ARG A 52 12.87 8.88 9.40
C ARG A 52 12.13 9.51 8.22
N GLY A 53 11.97 8.77 7.11
CA GLY A 53 11.23 9.25 5.95
C GLY A 53 9.82 9.71 6.31
N ASN A 54 9.04 8.82 6.90
CA ASN A 54 7.63 9.09 7.26
C ASN A 54 7.50 10.21 8.30
N ALA A 55 8.35 10.22 9.32
CA ALA A 55 8.29 11.25 10.37
C ALA A 55 8.62 12.65 9.84
N VAL A 56 9.65 12.76 9.00
CA VAL A 56 10.06 14.01 8.38
C VAL A 56 8.97 14.53 7.44
N GLU A 57 8.49 13.70 6.53
CA GLU A 57 7.43 14.06 5.59
C GLU A 57 6.15 14.49 6.32
N GLU A 58 5.67 13.71 7.29
CA GLU A 58 4.48 14.08 8.06
C GLU A 58 4.67 15.39 8.81
N CYS A 59 5.82 15.60 9.46
CA CYS A 59 6.10 16.83 10.18
C CYS A 59 6.10 18.04 9.24
N VAL A 60 6.81 17.96 8.11
CA VAL A 60 6.85 19.01 7.09
C VAL A 60 5.45 19.32 6.57
N CYS A 61 4.70 18.31 6.16
CA CYS A 61 3.32 18.49 5.67
C CYS A 61 2.43 19.19 6.70
N ARG A 62 2.56 18.87 7.99
CA ARG A 62 1.81 19.55 9.06
C ARG A 62 2.15 21.01 9.17
N VAL A 63 3.44 21.36 9.16
CA VAL A 63 3.90 22.75 9.23
C VAL A 63 3.43 23.55 8.02
N LEU A 64 3.59 23.01 6.82
CA LEU A 64 3.21 23.70 5.58
C LEU A 64 1.69 23.90 5.44
N ARG A 65 0.90 23.16 6.18
CA ARG A 65 -0.56 23.34 6.27
C ARG A 65 -0.96 24.44 7.23
N GLU A 66 -0.12 24.81 8.20
CA GLU A 66 -0.44 25.84 9.17
C GLU A 66 -0.26 27.25 8.60
N SER A 67 -1.00 28.19 9.17
CA SER A 67 -0.95 29.60 8.80
C SER A 67 -0.17 30.41 9.82
N PRO A 68 0.79 31.24 9.40
CA PRO A 68 1.50 32.14 10.31
C PRO A 68 0.63 33.32 10.80
N THR A 69 -0.62 33.37 10.38
CA THR A 69 -1.56 34.44 10.71
C THR A 69 -2.71 33.99 11.59
N LEU A 70 -2.82 32.69 11.84
CA LEU A 70 -3.96 32.06 12.52
C LEU A 70 -3.52 31.20 13.70
N ILE A 71 -4.33 31.18 14.74
CA ILE A 71 -4.19 30.25 15.88
C ILE A 71 -5.23 29.15 15.70
N ALA A 72 -4.78 27.91 15.67
CA ALA A 72 -5.65 26.74 15.75
C ALA A 72 -6.00 26.45 17.22
N HIS A 73 -7.29 26.50 17.56
CA HIS A 73 -7.79 26.21 18.91
C HIS A 73 -7.99 24.72 19.15
N ASP A 74 -8.18 23.96 18.10
CA ASP A 74 -8.22 22.51 18.12
C ASP A 74 -7.30 21.99 16.99
N SER A 75 -6.28 21.26 17.38
CA SER A 75 -5.33 20.68 16.42
C SER A 75 -5.88 19.47 15.66
N ARG A 76 -7.16 19.12 15.87
CA ARG A 76 -7.78 17.96 15.26
C ARG A 76 -8.66 18.39 14.09
N SER A 77 -8.27 18.04 12.89
CA SER A 77 -9.20 17.92 11.77
C SER A 77 -9.79 16.50 11.75
N SER A 78 -11.07 16.38 11.50
CA SER A 78 -11.74 15.08 11.40
C SER A 78 -12.58 15.00 10.13
N MET A 79 -12.57 13.85 9.51
CA MET A 79 -13.49 13.48 8.46
C MET A 79 -14.86 13.22 9.09
N THR A 80 -15.89 13.84 8.60
CA THR A 80 -17.23 13.74 9.16
C THR A 80 -18.22 13.38 8.07
N THR A 81 -19.03 12.35 8.32
CA THR A 81 -20.17 11.99 7.46
C THR A 81 -21.30 13.01 7.70
N PRO A 82 -21.92 13.56 6.65
CA PRO A 82 -23.07 14.44 6.82
C PRO A 82 -24.21 13.73 7.54
N LEU A 83 -25.11 14.51 8.11
CA LEU A 83 -26.30 13.98 8.75
C LEU A 83 -27.52 14.19 7.85
N ALA A 84 -28.38 13.19 7.77
CA ALA A 84 -29.69 13.28 7.17
C ALA A 84 -30.62 14.17 8.00
N GLU A 85 -31.79 14.54 7.47
CA GLU A 85 -32.77 15.43 8.14
C GLU A 85 -33.24 14.90 9.51
N ASP A 86 -33.20 13.59 9.71
CA ASP A 86 -33.56 12.94 10.98
C ASP A 86 -32.40 12.85 11.99
N GLY A 87 -31.22 13.35 11.62
CA GLY A 87 -30.01 13.35 12.45
C GLY A 87 -29.22 12.03 12.40
N SER A 88 -29.61 11.07 11.59
CA SER A 88 -28.82 9.87 11.32
C SER A 88 -27.68 10.17 10.32
N PRO A 89 -26.58 9.35 10.32
CA PRO A 89 -25.54 9.51 9.32
C PRO A 89 -26.07 9.28 7.90
N ASP A 90 -25.84 10.25 7.03
CA ASP A 90 -26.12 10.14 5.60
C ASP A 90 -24.96 9.44 4.88
N TRP A 91 -25.06 8.12 4.73
CA TRP A 91 -24.03 7.29 4.11
C TRP A 91 -23.93 7.47 2.59
N ASP A 92 -24.93 8.08 1.97
CA ASP A 92 -24.94 8.43 0.54
C ASP A 92 -24.36 9.83 0.31
N GLY A 93 -24.25 10.62 1.38
CA GLY A 93 -23.66 11.94 1.36
C GLY A 93 -22.12 11.90 1.25
N GLN A 94 -21.56 12.95 0.68
CA GLN A 94 -20.11 13.07 0.60
C GLN A 94 -19.55 13.48 1.98
N ASP A 95 -18.62 12.68 2.52
CA ASP A 95 -17.89 13.04 3.72
C ASP A 95 -17.18 14.39 3.56
N TYR A 96 -17.15 15.17 4.61
CA TYR A 96 -16.50 16.47 4.63
C TYR A 96 -15.55 16.59 5.83
N TRP A 97 -14.55 17.45 5.67
CA TRP A 97 -13.62 17.76 6.74
C TRP A 97 -14.16 18.84 7.66
N VAL A 98 -14.07 18.58 8.96
CA VAL A 98 -14.20 19.59 9.99
C VAL A 98 -12.80 20.01 10.41
N GLY A 99 -12.42 21.22 10.02
CA GLY A 99 -11.15 21.82 10.41
C GLY A 99 -11.14 22.30 11.87
N PRO A 100 -9.95 22.62 12.39
CA PRO A 100 -9.81 23.21 13.72
C PRO A 100 -10.49 24.59 13.78
N GLY A 101 -10.98 24.97 14.95
CA GLY A 101 -11.38 26.35 15.22
C GLY A 101 -10.19 27.29 15.08
N LEU A 102 -10.34 28.37 14.34
CA LEU A 102 -9.25 29.30 14.02
C LEU A 102 -9.58 30.70 14.50
N SER A 103 -8.56 31.40 14.99
CA SER A 103 -8.63 32.83 15.32
C SER A 103 -7.45 33.60 14.73
N PRO A 104 -7.63 34.84 14.28
CA PRO A 104 -6.52 35.65 13.82
C PRO A 104 -5.48 35.88 14.93
N LEU A 105 -4.20 35.79 14.57
CA LEU A 105 -3.09 36.22 15.43
C LEU A 105 -3.14 37.77 15.62
N PRO A 106 -2.69 38.28 16.77
CA PRO A 106 -2.41 39.69 16.91
C PRO A 106 -1.40 40.15 15.84
N LYS A 107 -1.66 41.30 15.23
CA LYS A 107 -0.81 41.84 14.14
C LYS A 107 0.67 41.93 14.53
N SER A 108 0.96 42.19 15.80
CA SER A 108 2.35 42.24 16.32
C SER A 108 3.06 40.91 16.37
N SER A 109 2.34 39.79 16.22
CA SER A 109 2.88 38.43 16.26
C SER A 109 2.96 37.77 14.88
N ILE A 110 2.55 38.51 13.83
CA ILE A 110 2.62 38.02 12.44
C ILE A 110 4.07 38.21 11.96
N PRO A 111 4.71 37.16 11.39
CA PRO A 111 6.05 37.29 10.81
C PRO A 111 6.13 38.34 9.72
N ILE A 112 7.18 39.16 9.74
CA ILE A 112 7.35 40.31 8.85
C ILE A 112 8.52 40.16 7.87
N ASP A 113 9.39 39.18 8.09
CA ASP A 113 10.57 38.89 7.28
C ASP A 113 10.85 37.38 7.25
N ARG A 114 11.87 36.98 6.47
CA ARG A 114 12.27 35.56 6.35
C ARG A 114 12.66 34.95 7.69
N GLU A 115 13.41 35.69 8.50
CA GLU A 115 13.95 35.19 9.77
C GLU A 115 12.82 34.88 10.76
N SER A 116 11.90 35.83 10.98
CA SER A 116 10.75 35.63 11.86
C SER A 116 9.77 34.56 11.35
N LEU A 117 9.64 34.40 10.01
CA LEU A 117 8.83 33.35 9.43
C LEU A 117 9.49 31.97 9.60
N GLN A 118 10.80 31.90 9.46
CA GLN A 118 11.58 30.68 9.73
C GLN A 118 11.47 30.28 11.21
N GLU A 119 11.66 31.22 12.13
CA GLU A 119 11.51 30.98 13.56
C GLU A 119 10.12 30.43 13.90
N TRP A 120 9.07 31.04 13.32
CA TRP A 120 7.71 30.55 13.49
C TRP A 120 7.56 29.12 12.96
N ALA A 121 8.02 28.81 11.75
CA ALA A 121 7.88 27.49 11.13
C ALA A 121 8.66 26.40 11.89
N ILE A 122 9.87 26.73 12.39
CA ILE A 122 10.67 25.84 13.22
C ILE A 122 9.95 25.56 14.55
N ALA A 123 9.42 26.57 15.22
CA ALA A 123 8.65 26.38 16.46
C ALA A 123 7.40 25.51 16.23
N ARG A 124 6.76 25.59 15.07
CA ARG A 124 5.66 24.69 14.70
C ARG A 124 6.15 23.27 14.47
N ALA A 125 7.28 23.10 13.79
CA ALA A 125 7.90 21.80 13.56
C ALA A 125 8.28 21.12 14.90
N GLU A 126 8.88 21.84 15.83
CA GLU A 126 9.20 21.34 17.17
C GLU A 126 7.95 20.81 17.89
N ALA A 127 6.82 21.50 17.76
CA ALA A 127 5.56 21.07 18.36
C ALA A 127 4.99 19.77 17.76
N HIS A 128 5.39 19.40 16.53
CA HIS A 128 4.89 18.21 15.84
C HIS A 128 5.88 17.05 15.80
N PHE A 129 7.18 17.33 15.73
CA PHE A 129 8.20 16.35 15.35
C PHE A 129 8.24 15.12 16.26
N ASP A 130 8.21 15.33 17.59
CA ASP A 130 8.25 14.21 18.53
C ASP A 130 7.10 13.24 18.31
N ARG A 131 5.88 13.76 18.13
CA ARG A 131 4.71 12.94 17.87
C ARG A 131 4.79 12.22 16.51
N CYS A 132 5.27 12.90 15.47
CA CYS A 132 5.45 12.28 14.15
C CYS A 132 6.48 11.16 14.22
N TRP A 133 7.59 11.37 14.94
CA TRP A 133 8.62 10.36 15.14
C TRP A 133 8.12 9.14 15.91
N GLU A 134 7.41 9.35 17.03
CA GLU A 134 6.81 8.26 17.80
C GLU A 134 5.75 7.50 17.01
N SER A 135 4.92 8.19 16.24
CA SER A 135 3.93 7.56 15.36
C SER A 135 4.61 6.67 14.31
N ALA A 136 5.67 7.18 13.66
CA ALA A 136 6.40 6.43 12.66
C ALA A 136 7.12 5.20 13.24
N ILE A 137 7.65 5.29 14.47
CA ILE A 137 8.20 4.13 15.19
C ILE A 137 7.11 3.09 15.42
N ASN A 138 5.96 3.48 15.97
CA ASN A 138 4.86 2.56 16.27
C ASN A 138 4.36 1.84 15.01
N ASP A 139 4.24 2.57 13.90
CA ASP A 139 3.83 2.00 12.61
C ASP A 139 4.88 1.00 12.08
N TRP A 140 6.16 1.34 12.20
CA TRP A 140 7.25 0.44 11.80
C TRP A 140 7.31 -0.80 12.72
N GLU A 141 7.21 -0.63 14.04
CA GLU A 141 7.20 -1.73 15.01
C GLU A 141 6.04 -2.70 14.80
N SER A 142 4.89 -2.18 14.36
CA SER A 142 3.73 -2.99 14.03
C SER A 142 3.89 -3.80 12.73
N SER A 143 4.91 -3.48 11.91
CA SER A 143 5.12 -4.11 10.62
C SER A 143 5.83 -5.46 10.76
N PRO A 144 5.25 -6.57 10.25
CA PRO A 144 5.82 -7.91 10.41
C PRO A 144 7.11 -8.14 9.59
N ASN A 145 7.39 -7.29 8.61
CA ASN A 145 8.57 -7.36 7.73
C ASN A 145 9.68 -6.38 8.14
N ARG A 146 9.59 -5.76 9.34
CA ARG A 146 10.64 -4.86 9.83
C ARG A 146 11.95 -5.60 10.06
N VAL A 147 13.06 -4.90 9.82
CA VAL A 147 14.44 -5.37 10.05
C VAL A 147 15.27 -4.28 10.67
N GLY A 148 16.27 -4.66 11.46
CA GLY A 148 17.10 -3.71 12.21
C GLY A 148 16.44 -3.23 13.49
N LEU A 149 16.99 -2.20 14.08
CA LEU A 149 16.56 -1.61 15.35
C LEU A 149 16.25 -0.12 15.14
N ALA A 150 15.21 0.38 15.78
CA ALA A 150 14.87 1.80 15.71
C ALA A 150 15.96 2.69 16.34
N GLU A 151 16.67 2.16 17.34
CA GLU A 151 17.78 2.82 18.03
C GLU A 151 19.01 3.05 17.13
N ASP A 152 19.10 2.38 15.98
CA ASP A 152 20.14 2.62 14.99
C ASP A 152 19.96 3.95 14.23
N LEU A 153 18.81 4.61 14.40
CA LEU A 153 18.52 5.90 13.77
C LEU A 153 18.89 7.07 14.67
N ASP A 154 19.53 8.05 14.08
CA ASP A 154 19.72 9.34 14.69
C ASP A 154 18.49 10.23 14.45
N LYS A 155 17.78 10.55 15.53
CA LYS A 155 16.62 11.44 15.49
C LYS A 155 17.00 12.87 15.10
N GLU A 156 18.22 13.29 15.47
CA GLU A 156 18.75 14.61 15.13
C GLU A 156 18.96 14.76 13.61
N GLU A 157 19.39 13.70 12.90
CA GLU A 157 19.42 13.73 11.43
C GLU A 157 18.03 13.97 10.84
N GLY A 158 17.00 13.35 11.42
CA GLY A 158 15.60 13.58 11.00
C GLY A 158 15.16 15.02 11.23
N TRP A 159 15.54 15.60 12.37
CA TRP A 159 15.27 17.00 12.68
C TRP A 159 15.94 17.96 11.67
N GLN A 160 17.22 17.76 11.37
CA GLN A 160 17.93 18.55 10.36
C GLN A 160 17.30 18.47 8.97
N MET A 161 16.70 17.33 8.64
CA MET A 161 15.95 17.19 7.38
C MET A 161 14.66 18.00 7.37
N VAL A 162 13.96 18.12 8.51
CA VAL A 162 12.80 19.02 8.64
C VAL A 162 13.21 20.47 8.48
N GLU A 163 14.31 20.90 9.12
CA GLU A 163 14.84 22.26 8.96
C GLU A 163 15.21 22.55 7.49
N SER A 164 15.83 21.59 6.81
CA SER A 164 16.15 21.69 5.38
C SER A 164 14.91 21.86 4.52
N ALA A 165 13.85 21.08 4.76
CA ALA A 165 12.60 21.18 4.02
C ALA A 165 11.91 22.55 4.23
N ILE A 166 11.90 23.05 5.47
CA ILE A 166 11.37 24.39 5.78
C ILE A 166 12.18 25.45 5.05
N SER A 167 13.51 25.35 5.03
CA SER A 167 14.36 26.31 4.32
C SER A 167 14.08 26.31 2.82
N LEU A 168 13.92 25.13 2.19
CA LEU A 168 13.56 25.01 0.78
C LEU A 168 12.17 25.57 0.47
N HIS A 169 11.21 25.38 1.38
CA HIS A 169 9.91 26.03 1.23
C HIS A 169 10.00 27.55 1.36
N LEU A 170 10.82 28.07 2.26
CA LEU A 170 11.06 29.53 2.38
C LEU A 170 11.71 30.12 1.14
N ASP A 171 12.47 29.34 0.36
CA ASP A 171 12.95 29.78 -0.94
C ASP A 171 11.79 29.95 -1.93
N GLN A 172 10.80 29.06 -1.93
CA GLN A 172 9.56 29.23 -2.71
C GLN A 172 8.77 30.46 -2.27
N VAL A 173 8.71 30.73 -0.97
CA VAL A 173 8.08 31.95 -0.43
C VAL A 173 8.81 33.20 -0.88
N GLN A 174 10.15 33.19 -0.87
CA GLN A 174 10.97 34.30 -1.37
C GLN A 174 10.72 34.56 -2.86
N ASP A 175 10.74 33.50 -3.67
CA ASP A 175 10.45 33.60 -5.12
C ASP A 175 9.04 34.16 -5.38
N CYS A 176 8.07 33.79 -4.55
CA CYS A 176 6.73 34.35 -4.59
C CYS A 176 6.73 35.86 -4.30
N ILE A 177 7.50 36.33 -3.31
CA ILE A 177 7.66 37.76 -3.01
C ILE A 177 8.33 38.48 -4.17
N ASP A 178 9.43 37.92 -4.70
CA ASP A 178 10.22 38.54 -5.78
C ASP A 178 9.42 38.65 -7.08
N SER A 179 8.49 37.74 -7.32
CA SER A 179 7.52 37.79 -8.43
C SER A 179 6.22 38.54 -8.09
N SER A 180 6.20 39.27 -6.96
CA SER A 180 5.02 40.05 -6.52
C SER A 180 3.76 39.20 -6.30
N GLY A 181 3.91 37.95 -5.89
CA GLY A 181 2.82 37.06 -5.54
C GLY A 181 2.24 36.28 -6.71
N GLY A 182 2.81 36.41 -7.90
CA GLY A 182 2.32 35.72 -9.09
C GLY A 182 0.88 36.14 -9.51
N PRO A 183 0.26 35.38 -10.42
CA PRO A 183 -1.08 35.73 -10.95
C PRO A 183 -2.19 35.56 -9.91
N ASP A 184 -2.01 34.78 -8.88
CA ASP A 184 -3.07 34.35 -7.96
C ASP A 184 -3.22 35.28 -6.74
N LEU A 185 -2.30 36.23 -6.53
CA LEU A 185 -2.33 37.11 -5.35
C LEU A 185 -3.61 37.94 -5.20
N GLU A 186 -4.06 38.58 -6.28
CA GLU A 186 -5.26 39.39 -6.24
C GLU A 186 -6.50 38.55 -6.00
N GLU A 187 -6.55 37.37 -6.56
CA GLU A 187 -7.63 36.42 -6.36
C GLU A 187 -7.64 35.92 -4.90
N TRP A 188 -6.48 35.57 -4.38
CA TRP A 188 -6.34 35.20 -2.97
C TRP A 188 -6.72 36.34 -2.02
N ARG A 189 -6.33 37.57 -2.31
CA ARG A 189 -6.72 38.77 -1.53
C ARG A 189 -8.18 39.06 -1.55
N SER A 190 -8.86 38.77 -2.65
CA SER A 190 -10.31 38.98 -2.80
C SER A 190 -11.14 37.89 -2.10
N GLY A 191 -10.52 36.80 -1.63
CA GLY A 191 -11.20 35.65 -1.05
C GLY A 191 -11.73 34.64 -2.07
N ALA A 192 -11.54 34.91 -3.38
CA ALA A 192 -11.83 33.95 -4.43
C ALA A 192 -10.77 32.81 -4.41
N ARG A 193 -11.12 31.66 -3.85
CA ARG A 193 -10.16 30.59 -3.57
C ARG A 193 -10.52 29.24 -4.19
N ASP A 194 -11.34 29.24 -5.22
CA ASP A 194 -11.84 28.01 -5.83
C ASP A 194 -10.72 27.12 -6.36
N HIS A 195 -9.59 27.73 -6.75
CA HIS A 195 -8.39 27.02 -7.20
C HIS A 195 -7.35 26.75 -6.08
N TRP A 196 -7.65 27.14 -4.84
CA TRP A 196 -6.85 26.80 -3.67
C TRP A 196 -7.56 25.73 -2.84
N PRO A 197 -7.59 24.48 -3.26
CA PRO A 197 -8.17 23.44 -2.45
C PRO A 197 -7.32 23.28 -1.20
N ALA A 198 -7.92 23.49 -0.05
CA ALA A 198 -7.34 23.05 1.19
C ALA A 198 -7.82 21.61 1.41
N PRO A 199 -6.99 20.62 1.22
CA PRO A 199 -7.43 19.23 1.16
C PRO A 199 -7.98 18.69 2.47
N ASP A 200 -7.74 19.33 3.57
CA ASP A 200 -8.02 18.83 4.91
C ASP A 200 -8.77 19.83 5.81
N GLY A 201 -9.69 20.59 5.22
CA GLY A 201 -10.49 21.57 5.98
C GLY A 201 -9.66 22.69 6.55
N PHE A 202 -8.40 22.79 6.17
CA PHE A 202 -7.59 23.98 6.38
C PHE A 202 -8.31 25.15 5.74
N PRO A 203 -8.33 26.34 6.36
CA PRO A 203 -9.34 27.33 6.06
C PRO A 203 -9.26 27.82 4.64
N ARG A 204 -10.02 27.16 3.81
CA ARG A 204 -10.53 27.76 2.59
C ARG A 204 -11.51 28.86 2.92
N VAL A 205 -11.91 28.94 4.16
CA VAL A 205 -13.22 29.40 4.53
C VAL A 205 -13.11 30.71 5.28
N TRP A 206 -12.44 31.61 4.64
CA TRP A 206 -12.87 32.97 4.93
C TRP A 206 -13.86 33.31 3.82
N GLU A 207 -15.13 33.41 4.12
CA GLU A 207 -16.14 34.03 3.25
C GLU A 207 -15.75 35.48 2.94
N GLU A 208 -14.77 36.02 3.67
CA GLU A 208 -14.20 37.35 3.58
C GLU A 208 -12.71 37.29 3.19
N PRO A 209 -12.10 38.40 2.78
CA PRO A 209 -10.68 38.48 2.53
C PRO A 209 -9.87 37.91 3.70
N HIS A 210 -8.78 37.19 3.40
CA HIS A 210 -7.94 36.59 4.44
C HIS A 210 -7.45 37.69 5.41
N PRO A 211 -7.39 37.41 6.75
CA PRO A 211 -6.98 38.41 7.74
C PRO A 211 -5.60 39.04 7.49
N ALA A 212 -4.71 38.34 6.81
CA ALA A 212 -3.40 38.83 6.40
C ALA A 212 -3.43 39.59 5.07
N ALA A 213 -4.55 39.61 4.34
CA ALA A 213 -4.61 40.26 3.04
C ALA A 213 -4.32 41.75 3.15
N GLY A 214 -3.30 42.22 2.47
CA GLY A 214 -2.92 43.62 2.35
C GLY A 214 -3.40 44.25 1.05
N SER A 215 -3.11 45.54 0.88
CA SER A 215 -3.43 46.29 -0.35
C SER A 215 -2.16 46.84 -1.03
N GLY A 216 -0.98 46.51 -0.53
CA GLY A 216 0.30 47.01 -1.03
C GLY A 216 1.18 45.91 -1.59
N GLN A 217 2.48 46.05 -1.40
CA GLN A 217 3.41 44.97 -1.68
C GLN A 217 3.07 43.73 -0.88
N ILE A 218 3.31 42.56 -1.46
CA ILE A 218 3.09 41.28 -0.78
C ILE A 218 3.98 41.18 0.48
N THR A 219 3.40 40.76 1.58
CA THR A 219 4.12 40.51 2.83
C THR A 219 4.59 39.05 2.90
N TRP A 220 5.54 38.77 3.80
CA TRP A 220 6.01 37.40 4.04
C TRP A 220 4.89 36.46 4.49
N ALA A 221 4.01 36.92 5.33
CA ALA A 221 2.86 36.12 5.76
C ALA A 221 1.86 35.84 4.62
N GLU A 222 1.59 36.83 3.74
CA GLU A 222 0.80 36.61 2.54
C GLU A 222 1.47 35.64 1.58
N ALA A 223 2.79 35.80 1.38
CA ALA A 223 3.55 34.94 0.48
C ALA A 223 3.59 33.49 0.97
N TRP A 224 3.67 33.24 2.28
CA TRP A 224 3.49 31.90 2.84
C TRP A 224 2.11 31.32 2.48
N GLU A 225 1.04 32.07 2.67
CA GLU A 225 -0.31 31.61 2.36
C GLU A 225 -0.52 31.38 0.87
N VAL A 226 0.05 32.23 0.01
CA VAL A 226 -0.04 32.13 -1.45
C VAL A 226 0.83 30.97 -1.97
N ALA A 227 2.07 30.87 -1.52
CA ALA A 227 3.01 29.83 -1.94
C ALA A 227 2.81 28.48 -1.27
N ARG A 228 1.84 28.36 -0.37
CA ARG A 228 1.54 27.08 0.28
C ARG A 228 1.29 25.99 -0.77
N PRO A 229 1.98 24.83 -0.69
CA PRO A 229 1.78 23.77 -1.65
C PRO A 229 0.40 23.12 -1.52
N TRP A 230 -0.08 22.62 -2.61
CA TRP A 230 -1.20 21.70 -2.63
C TRP A 230 -0.67 20.30 -2.34
N PHE A 231 -1.30 19.61 -1.41
CA PHE A 231 -0.87 18.28 -0.99
C PHE A 231 -1.55 17.18 -1.78
N VAL A 232 -2.57 17.54 -2.57
CA VAL A 232 -3.31 16.62 -3.43
C VAL A 232 -3.54 17.28 -4.78
N ASP A 233 -3.77 16.46 -5.79
CA ASP A 233 -4.29 16.93 -7.06
C ASP A 233 -5.58 17.72 -6.80
N PRO A 234 -5.70 18.97 -7.30
CA PRO A 234 -6.85 19.80 -7.10
C PRO A 234 -8.17 19.18 -7.61
N ASP A 235 -8.07 18.27 -8.57
CA ASP A 235 -9.22 17.53 -9.11
C ASP A 235 -9.50 16.23 -8.35
N ALA A 236 -8.65 15.85 -7.39
CA ALA A 236 -8.90 14.70 -6.55
C ALA A 236 -10.13 14.91 -5.68
N LYS A 237 -11.06 13.96 -5.72
CA LYS A 237 -12.32 14.03 -4.97
C LYS A 237 -12.21 13.57 -3.52
N SER A 238 -11.04 13.19 -3.07
CA SER A 238 -10.79 12.69 -1.72
C SER A 238 -9.54 13.32 -1.13
N PHE A 239 -9.45 13.30 0.20
CA PHE A 239 -8.27 13.78 0.95
C PHE A 239 -7.08 12.84 0.94
N THR A 240 -7.10 11.81 0.14
CA THR A 240 -5.92 11.01 -0.15
C THR A 240 -5.06 11.79 -1.14
N GLN A 241 -3.78 11.85 -0.91
CA GLN A 241 -2.80 12.47 -1.81
C GLN A 241 -2.61 11.63 -3.10
N THR A 242 -3.65 10.93 -3.50
CA THR A 242 -3.63 9.99 -4.62
C THR A 242 -4.38 10.59 -5.79
N SER A 243 -3.69 10.79 -6.88
CA SER A 243 -4.25 11.11 -8.19
C SER A 243 -4.41 9.84 -9.03
N SER A 244 -5.49 9.76 -9.80
CA SER A 244 -5.79 8.58 -10.63
C SER A 244 -6.00 8.98 -12.08
N HIS A 245 -5.45 8.20 -13.01
CA HIS A 245 -5.71 8.35 -14.43
C HIS A 245 -7.22 8.39 -14.73
N PRO A 246 -7.72 9.16 -15.70
CA PRO A 246 -9.16 9.27 -16.01
C PRO A 246 -9.86 7.93 -16.28
N GLU A 247 -9.14 6.93 -16.78
CA GLU A 247 -9.63 5.55 -16.95
C GLU A 247 -9.33 4.64 -15.75
N GLU A 248 -8.81 5.19 -14.65
CA GLU A 248 -8.58 4.55 -13.36
C GLU A 248 -7.57 3.38 -13.34
N TRP A 249 -6.82 3.13 -14.40
CA TRP A 249 -5.86 2.02 -14.44
C TRP A 249 -4.48 2.36 -13.89
N PHE A 250 -4.15 3.65 -13.69
CA PHE A 250 -2.92 4.12 -13.06
C PHE A 250 -3.23 5.07 -11.91
N GLN A 251 -2.37 5.07 -10.89
CA GLN A 251 -2.46 6.00 -9.77
C GLN A 251 -1.06 6.45 -9.33
N GLY A 252 -0.99 7.69 -8.86
CA GLY A 252 0.19 8.31 -8.29
C GLY A 252 -0.14 9.06 -7.01
N GLU A 253 0.87 9.34 -6.22
CA GLU A 253 0.76 10.09 -4.98
C GLU A 253 1.82 11.18 -5.01
N TYR A 254 1.40 12.43 -4.90
CA TYR A 254 2.28 13.59 -4.92
C TYR A 254 2.62 13.99 -3.49
N ASP A 255 3.90 14.26 -3.21
CA ASP A 255 4.29 14.76 -1.90
C ASP A 255 3.90 16.24 -1.76
N LEU A 256 4.33 17.10 -2.69
CA LEU A 256 3.94 18.51 -2.73
C LEU A 256 3.65 18.96 -4.17
N VAL A 257 2.66 19.84 -4.32
CA VAL A 257 2.34 20.50 -5.59
C VAL A 257 2.27 22.01 -5.36
N TYR A 258 3.13 22.78 -6.01
CA TYR A 258 3.12 24.23 -5.98
C TYR A 258 2.40 24.79 -7.22
N ARG A 259 1.53 25.80 -7.03
CA ARG A 259 0.80 26.45 -8.15
C ARG A 259 0.84 27.98 -8.10
N TRP A 260 1.49 28.57 -7.13
CA TRP A 260 1.47 30.02 -6.90
C TRP A 260 1.99 30.84 -8.10
N SER A 261 2.83 30.27 -8.93
CA SER A 261 3.35 30.92 -10.17
C SER A 261 2.35 30.89 -11.34
N GLY A 262 1.17 30.30 -11.14
CA GLY A 262 0.18 30.05 -12.17
C GLY A 262 0.42 28.78 -12.99
N LYS A 263 1.46 28.01 -12.64
CA LYS A 263 1.78 26.75 -13.27
C LYS A 263 2.20 25.70 -12.24
N PRO A 264 1.74 24.45 -12.39
CA PRO A 264 2.02 23.42 -11.40
C PRO A 264 3.48 22.97 -11.43
N MET A 265 4.07 22.81 -10.24
CA MET A 265 5.37 22.19 -10.01
C MET A 265 5.20 21.05 -9.00
N ILE A 266 5.63 19.86 -9.35
CA ILE A 266 5.58 18.69 -8.47
C ILE A 266 6.94 18.51 -7.80
N VAL A 267 6.91 18.35 -6.49
CA VAL A 267 8.10 18.11 -5.66
C VAL A 267 7.95 16.76 -4.96
N ASP A 268 9.00 15.97 -5.02
CA ASP A 268 9.14 14.69 -4.34
C ASP A 268 10.18 14.83 -3.21
N LEU A 269 9.74 14.57 -1.97
CA LEU A 269 10.58 14.71 -0.78
C LEU A 269 11.39 13.43 -0.53
N LYS A 270 12.69 13.54 -0.36
CA LYS A 270 13.54 12.40 -0.04
C LYS A 270 14.37 12.65 1.21
N ALA A 271 14.06 11.94 2.29
CA ALA A 271 14.83 11.94 3.53
C ALA A 271 16.16 11.19 3.32
N SER A 272 16.97 11.65 2.35
CA SER A 272 18.23 11.05 1.95
C SER A 272 19.22 12.11 1.44
N VAL A 273 20.46 11.71 1.24
CA VAL A 273 21.54 12.57 0.73
C VAL A 273 21.67 12.57 -0.81
N GLY A 274 20.75 11.92 -1.52
CA GLY A 274 20.76 11.89 -2.98
C GLY A 274 21.91 11.09 -3.59
N LYS A 275 22.47 10.13 -2.87
CA LYS A 275 23.56 9.26 -3.34
C LYS A 275 23.08 7.82 -3.42
N GLY A 276 23.45 7.12 -4.48
CA GLY A 276 23.22 5.69 -4.65
C GLY A 276 22.39 5.31 -5.86
N ASP A 277 22.14 4.02 -5.99
CA ASP A 277 21.53 3.37 -7.16
C ASP A 277 20.05 3.75 -7.41
N ARG A 278 19.37 4.35 -6.43
CA ARG A 278 17.94 4.66 -6.51
C ARG A 278 17.60 6.02 -7.11
N SER A 279 18.58 6.85 -7.38
CA SER A 279 18.32 8.20 -7.89
C SER A 279 17.61 8.21 -9.24
N GLY A 280 17.88 7.24 -10.12
CA GLY A 280 17.17 7.08 -11.39
C GLY A 280 15.71 6.71 -11.23
N ASP A 281 15.40 5.83 -10.28
CA ASP A 281 14.02 5.41 -9.99
C ASP A 281 13.15 6.62 -9.58
N TYR A 282 13.69 7.59 -8.85
CA TYR A 282 12.98 8.82 -8.45
C TYR A 282 12.71 9.75 -9.63
N LEU A 283 13.69 9.87 -10.55
CA LEU A 283 13.52 10.70 -11.74
C LEU A 283 12.44 10.12 -12.67
N ASP A 284 12.44 8.80 -12.88
CA ASP A 284 11.42 8.13 -13.65
C ASP A 284 10.04 8.24 -13.00
N GLN A 285 9.97 8.14 -11.66
CA GLN A 285 8.75 8.34 -10.90
C GLN A 285 8.16 9.73 -11.13
N LEU A 286 8.98 10.79 -11.02
CA LEU A 286 8.51 12.16 -11.23
C LEU A 286 8.10 12.42 -12.68
N ARG A 287 8.77 11.85 -13.67
CA ARG A 287 8.32 11.96 -15.08
C ARG A 287 6.95 11.30 -15.28
N MET A 288 6.70 10.15 -14.65
CA MET A 288 5.36 9.53 -14.65
C MET A 288 4.32 10.39 -13.91
N TYR A 289 4.71 11.11 -12.87
CA TYR A 289 3.82 12.05 -12.18
C TYR A 289 3.50 13.28 -13.04
N GLY A 290 4.45 13.81 -13.78
CA GLY A 290 4.20 14.87 -14.77
C GLY A 290 3.24 14.44 -15.87
N TRP A 291 3.40 13.21 -16.36
CA TRP A 291 2.46 12.59 -17.31
C TRP A 291 1.07 12.40 -16.67
N LEU A 292 0.97 11.88 -15.44
CA LEU A 292 -0.29 11.66 -14.77
C LEU A 292 -1.04 12.98 -14.52
N TRP A 293 -0.31 14.06 -14.15
CA TRP A 293 -0.88 15.39 -14.06
C TRP A 293 -1.53 15.81 -15.37
N TRP A 294 -0.81 15.68 -16.47
CA TRP A 294 -1.30 16.05 -17.81
C TRP A 294 -2.54 15.24 -18.21
N GLU A 295 -2.59 13.93 -17.92
CA GLU A 295 -3.75 13.07 -18.18
C GLU A 295 -4.96 13.50 -17.33
N THR A 296 -4.76 13.81 -16.05
CA THR A 296 -5.86 14.19 -15.14
C THR A 296 -6.41 15.58 -15.43
N HIS A 297 -5.67 16.38 -16.20
CA HIS A 297 -6.08 17.72 -16.63
C HIS A 297 -6.46 17.79 -18.13
N ASP A 298 -7.11 16.73 -18.64
CA ASP A 298 -7.61 16.65 -20.02
C ASP A 298 -6.54 16.89 -21.09
N ARG A 299 -5.26 16.66 -20.78
CA ARG A 299 -4.12 16.93 -21.66
C ARG A 299 -3.95 18.41 -22.05
N LYS A 300 -4.50 19.32 -21.25
CA LYS A 300 -4.47 20.79 -21.49
C LYS A 300 -3.46 21.51 -20.62
N GLU A 301 -3.17 21.00 -19.43
CA GLU A 301 -2.23 21.58 -18.48
C GLU A 301 -1.08 20.59 -18.25
N SER A 302 0.15 21.01 -18.52
CA SER A 302 1.36 20.29 -18.15
C SER A 302 2.03 20.96 -16.95
N VAL A 303 2.79 20.19 -16.18
CA VAL A 303 3.64 20.74 -15.13
C VAL A 303 4.75 21.59 -15.74
N GLU A 304 5.20 22.60 -15.00
CA GLU A 304 6.31 23.47 -15.40
C GLU A 304 7.64 23.12 -14.70
N GLY A 305 7.55 22.34 -13.60
CA GLY A 305 8.71 21.89 -12.84
C GLY A 305 8.47 20.49 -12.23
N LEU A 306 9.53 19.72 -12.21
CA LEU A 306 9.62 18.46 -11.49
C LEU A 306 10.90 18.50 -10.65
N GLU A 307 10.78 18.36 -9.33
CA GLU A 307 11.92 18.50 -8.42
C GLU A 307 12.00 17.35 -7.43
N VAL A 308 13.22 16.88 -7.17
CA VAL A 308 13.52 16.04 -6.01
C VAL A 308 14.24 16.90 -4.97
N TRP A 309 13.66 16.98 -3.78
CA TRP A 309 14.30 17.65 -2.65
C TRP A 309 15.00 16.63 -1.77
N TYR A 310 16.34 16.63 -1.80
CA TYR A 310 17.17 15.78 -0.95
C TYR A 310 17.39 16.45 0.41
N LEU A 311 16.57 16.12 1.37
CA LEU A 311 16.51 16.82 2.66
C LEU A 311 17.77 16.62 3.51
N GLY A 312 18.47 15.50 3.35
CA GLY A 312 19.72 15.24 4.06
C GLY A 312 20.90 16.12 3.62
N THR A 313 20.76 16.85 2.50
CA THR A 313 21.77 17.81 2.01
C THR A 313 21.18 19.18 1.74
N GLY A 314 19.88 19.37 1.88
CA GLY A 314 19.19 20.61 1.53
C GLY A 314 19.34 20.97 0.04
N THR A 315 19.48 19.98 -0.85
CA THR A 315 19.70 20.22 -2.28
C THR A 315 18.50 19.85 -3.11
N VAL A 316 18.22 20.68 -4.13
CA VAL A 316 17.17 20.45 -5.11
C VAL A 316 17.79 19.89 -6.39
N LYS A 317 17.18 18.85 -6.95
CA LYS A 317 17.48 18.33 -8.26
C LYS A 317 16.29 18.53 -9.18
N GLN A 318 16.49 19.34 -10.21
CA GLN A 318 15.54 19.50 -11.30
C GLN A 318 15.50 18.23 -12.16
N VAL A 319 14.32 17.81 -12.53
CA VAL A 319 14.07 16.69 -13.45
C VAL A 319 13.61 17.26 -14.78
N GLU A 320 14.15 16.72 -15.87
CA GLU A 320 13.77 17.13 -17.21
C GLU A 320 12.29 16.79 -17.46
N LEU A 321 11.56 17.81 -17.89
CA LEU A 321 10.15 17.66 -18.20
C LEU A 321 9.97 16.80 -19.45
N PRO A 322 9.04 15.83 -19.43
CA PRO A 322 8.71 15.08 -20.65
C PRO A 322 8.02 16.00 -21.66
N SER A 323 8.42 15.91 -22.94
CA SER A 323 7.69 16.56 -24.03
C SER A 323 6.30 15.93 -24.21
N THR A 324 5.41 16.60 -24.96
CA THR A 324 4.08 16.05 -25.28
C THR A 324 4.18 14.70 -25.97
N GLU A 325 5.10 14.55 -26.91
CA GLU A 325 5.35 13.31 -27.65
C GLU A 325 5.84 12.20 -26.70
N GLU A 326 6.70 12.54 -25.74
CA GLU A 326 7.17 11.59 -24.73
C GLU A 326 6.03 11.18 -23.78
N MET A 327 5.14 12.11 -23.39
CA MET A 327 3.97 11.80 -22.57
C MET A 327 2.98 10.89 -23.30
N GLU A 328 2.74 11.12 -24.59
CA GLU A 328 1.91 10.25 -25.44
C GLU A 328 2.53 8.85 -25.54
N SER A 329 3.83 8.75 -25.81
CA SER A 329 4.56 7.47 -25.86
C SER A 329 4.54 6.74 -24.51
N MET A 330 4.69 7.49 -23.41
CA MET A 330 4.61 6.95 -22.05
C MET A 330 3.22 6.39 -21.76
N ASN A 331 2.16 7.07 -22.18
CA ASN A 331 0.79 6.58 -22.04
C ASN A 331 0.60 5.24 -22.75
N GLU A 332 1.05 5.12 -24.01
CA GLU A 332 0.96 3.88 -24.78
C GLU A 332 1.74 2.73 -24.12
N GLU A 333 2.96 3.02 -23.64
CA GLU A 333 3.80 2.04 -22.95
C GLU A 333 3.17 1.57 -21.64
N LEU A 334 2.71 2.50 -20.80
CA LEU A 334 2.13 2.20 -19.49
C LEU A 334 0.78 1.46 -19.62
N GLU A 335 -0.03 1.84 -20.59
CA GLU A 335 -1.29 1.15 -20.90
C GLU A 335 -1.04 -0.29 -21.41
N ALA A 336 -0.03 -0.46 -22.29
CA ALA A 336 0.37 -1.78 -22.76
C ALA A 336 0.88 -2.65 -21.61
N LEU A 337 1.70 -2.07 -20.70
CA LEU A 337 2.18 -2.75 -19.51
C LEU A 337 1.02 -3.12 -18.58
N TYR A 338 0.08 -2.21 -18.35
CA TYR A 338 -1.11 -2.50 -17.57
C TYR A 338 -1.90 -3.69 -18.14
N LYS A 339 -2.14 -3.70 -19.44
CA LYS A 339 -2.82 -4.80 -20.13
C LYS A 339 -2.04 -6.11 -20.02
N GLN A 340 -0.72 -6.06 -20.14
CA GLN A 340 0.14 -7.25 -19.96
C GLN A 340 0.06 -7.83 -18.55
N ILE A 341 0.10 -6.96 -17.54
CA ILE A 341 0.12 -7.37 -16.12
C ILE A 341 -1.26 -7.82 -15.63
N HIS A 342 -2.35 -7.22 -16.14
CA HIS A 342 -3.68 -7.37 -15.56
C HIS A 342 -4.71 -8.08 -16.45
N ALA A 343 -4.42 -8.31 -17.71
CA ALA A 343 -5.35 -9.00 -18.60
C ALA A 343 -5.53 -10.50 -18.25
N GLN A 344 -4.52 -11.08 -17.64
CA GLN A 344 -4.54 -12.43 -17.06
C GLN A 344 -3.74 -12.33 -15.79
N ASP A 345 -4.25 -12.83 -14.66
CA ASP A 345 -3.43 -12.88 -13.44
C ASP A 345 -2.12 -13.62 -13.77
N PRO A 346 -0.98 -12.93 -13.89
CA PRO A 346 0.22 -13.54 -14.42
C PRO A 346 0.75 -14.56 -13.42
N ASP A 347 1.04 -15.74 -13.92
CA ASP A 347 1.78 -16.72 -13.16
C ASP A 347 3.29 -16.37 -13.16
N ILE A 348 4.05 -17.08 -12.34
CA ILE A 348 5.48 -16.82 -12.17
C ILE A 348 6.28 -17.03 -13.47
N SER A 349 5.82 -17.89 -14.39
CA SER A 349 6.50 -18.17 -15.66
C SER A 349 6.44 -16.98 -16.63
N MET A 350 5.41 -16.14 -16.49
CA MET A 350 5.24 -14.91 -17.27
C MET A 350 6.11 -13.76 -16.75
N CYS A 351 6.71 -13.93 -15.58
CA CYS A 351 7.55 -12.95 -14.91
C CYS A 351 8.98 -13.50 -14.72
N PRO A 352 9.76 -13.68 -15.78
CA PRO A 352 11.09 -14.27 -15.68
C PRO A 352 12.03 -13.38 -14.85
N PRO A 353 13.03 -13.95 -14.16
CA PRO A 353 14.09 -13.17 -13.56
C PRO A 353 14.98 -12.54 -14.63
N GLU A 354 15.36 -11.30 -14.40
CA GLU A 354 16.29 -10.57 -15.27
C GLU A 354 17.57 -10.21 -14.48
N PRO A 355 18.54 -11.12 -14.41
CA PRO A 355 19.83 -10.83 -13.81
C PRO A 355 20.48 -9.63 -14.50
N SER A 356 21.02 -8.73 -13.71
CA SER A 356 21.63 -7.50 -14.23
C SER A 356 22.84 -7.12 -13.39
N PRO A 357 23.91 -6.63 -14.03
CA PRO A 357 25.03 -6.07 -13.31
C PRO A 357 24.61 -4.79 -12.56
N LEU A 358 25.34 -4.46 -11.50
CA LEU A 358 25.14 -3.19 -10.81
C LEU A 358 25.66 -2.04 -11.68
N ARG A 359 24.81 -1.04 -11.86
CA ARG A 359 25.16 0.22 -12.52
C ARG A 359 24.77 1.37 -11.60
N PHE A 360 25.63 2.36 -11.51
CA PHE A 360 25.28 3.62 -10.86
C PHE A 360 24.78 4.61 -11.90
N PHE A 361 23.97 5.55 -11.43
CA PHE A 361 23.54 6.67 -12.25
C PHE A 361 24.57 7.81 -12.13
N ASP A 362 24.76 8.53 -13.19
CA ASP A 362 25.54 9.76 -13.17
C ASP A 362 24.79 10.92 -12.48
N LYS A 363 25.37 12.12 -12.45
CA LYS A 363 24.74 13.30 -11.84
C LYS A 363 23.45 13.72 -12.57
N GLY A 364 23.27 13.33 -13.82
CA GLY A 364 22.08 13.59 -14.63
C GLY A 364 21.00 12.53 -14.47
N GLY A 365 21.25 11.46 -13.71
CA GLY A 365 20.34 10.34 -13.58
C GLY A 365 20.41 9.34 -14.74
N VAL A 366 21.41 9.47 -15.61
CA VAL A 366 21.66 8.53 -16.70
C VAL A 366 22.43 7.33 -16.17
N PRO A 367 21.97 6.08 -16.43
CA PRO A 367 22.72 4.90 -16.04
C PRO A 367 24.12 4.89 -16.63
N SER A 368 25.13 4.62 -15.81
CA SER A 368 26.50 4.46 -16.30
C SER A 368 26.56 3.36 -17.36
N GLU A 369 27.24 3.62 -18.47
CA GLU A 369 27.48 2.60 -19.50
C GLU A 369 28.33 1.44 -18.98
N THR A 370 29.21 1.71 -18.03
CA THR A 370 30.11 0.71 -17.45
C THR A 370 29.52 0.19 -16.16
N PRO A 371 29.29 -1.14 -16.03
CA PRO A 371 28.89 -1.74 -14.77
C PRO A 371 29.94 -1.47 -13.69
N THR A 372 29.50 -1.12 -12.50
CA THR A 372 30.39 -0.90 -11.35
C THR A 372 30.89 -2.19 -10.74
N HIS A 373 30.26 -3.29 -11.09
CA HIS A 373 30.65 -4.62 -10.66
C HIS A 373 30.66 -5.57 -11.87
N PRO A 374 31.74 -6.35 -12.06
CA PRO A 374 31.89 -7.25 -13.21
C PRO A 374 30.94 -8.47 -13.18
N ASP A 375 30.31 -8.76 -12.06
CA ASP A 375 29.38 -9.86 -11.91
C ASP A 375 28.03 -9.49 -12.53
N ASP A 376 27.63 -10.18 -13.58
CA ASP A 376 26.35 -9.97 -14.29
C ASP A 376 25.14 -10.18 -13.38
N ARG A 377 25.29 -10.84 -12.24
CA ARG A 377 24.21 -11.08 -11.26
C ARG A 377 24.35 -10.27 -9.97
N ALA A 378 25.21 -9.24 -9.96
CA ALA A 378 25.45 -8.45 -8.76
C ALA A 378 24.17 -7.81 -8.20
N ARG A 379 23.24 -7.42 -9.07
CA ARG A 379 21.91 -6.91 -8.65
C ARG A 379 21.09 -8.00 -7.97
N CYS A 380 21.09 -9.23 -8.48
CA CYS A 380 20.38 -10.36 -7.89
C CYS A 380 20.91 -10.70 -6.49
N LYS A 381 22.22 -10.62 -6.28
CA LYS A 381 22.86 -10.85 -4.97
C LYS A 381 22.44 -9.82 -3.92
N ARG A 382 22.04 -8.63 -4.34
CA ARG A 382 21.53 -7.54 -3.48
C ARG A 382 20.00 -7.43 -3.48
N CYS A 383 19.31 -8.30 -4.20
CA CYS A 383 17.87 -8.29 -4.28
C CYS A 383 17.25 -8.81 -2.97
N ASP A 384 16.18 -8.16 -2.52
CA ASP A 384 15.42 -8.58 -1.34
C ASP A 384 14.90 -10.02 -1.45
N TYR A 385 14.67 -10.48 -2.67
CA TYR A 385 14.14 -11.81 -2.98
C TYR A 385 15.23 -12.85 -3.29
N ARG A 386 16.49 -12.50 -3.06
CA ARG A 386 17.57 -13.49 -3.15
C ARG A 386 17.26 -14.67 -2.22
N GLY A 387 17.58 -15.86 -2.64
CA GLY A 387 17.35 -17.06 -1.86
C GLY A 387 15.98 -17.71 -2.03
N ILE A 388 15.09 -17.09 -2.80
CA ILE A 388 13.88 -17.73 -3.34
C ILE A 388 13.83 -17.66 -4.85
N CYS A 389 14.55 -16.71 -5.44
CA CYS A 389 14.57 -16.50 -6.88
C CYS A 389 15.68 -17.34 -7.52
N GLU A 390 15.34 -18.12 -8.51
CA GLU A 390 16.27 -18.93 -9.30
C GLU A 390 17.36 -18.09 -10.01
N GLY A 391 17.09 -16.81 -10.27
CA GLY A 391 18.06 -15.88 -10.84
C GLY A 391 19.21 -15.51 -9.90
N SER A 392 19.10 -15.81 -8.61
CA SER A 392 20.08 -15.37 -7.60
C SER A 392 21.26 -16.30 -7.37
N ASP A 393 21.37 -17.44 -8.07
CA ASP A 393 22.37 -18.50 -7.82
C ASP A 393 22.35 -19.08 -6.38
N TYR A 394 21.18 -19.03 -5.75
CA TYR A 394 21.05 -19.59 -4.42
C TYR A 394 20.85 -21.12 -4.52
N ASP A 395 21.93 -21.86 -4.34
CA ASP A 395 21.89 -23.32 -4.31
C ASP A 395 21.27 -23.82 -3.00
N LEU A 396 20.16 -24.52 -3.12
CA LEU A 396 19.65 -25.38 -2.06
C LEU A 396 20.51 -26.67 -2.07
N GLU A 397 21.38 -26.82 -1.10
CA GLU A 397 22.41 -27.90 -1.06
C GLU A 397 21.86 -29.32 -1.12
N LEU A 398 20.60 -29.56 -0.79
CA LEU A 398 19.96 -30.86 -0.81
C LEU A 398 18.57 -30.81 -1.45
N PRO A 399 18.20 -31.84 -2.23
CA PRO A 399 16.85 -32.01 -2.72
C PRO A 399 15.82 -31.99 -1.58
N LEU A 400 14.64 -31.41 -1.87
CA LEU A 400 13.57 -31.23 -0.89
C LEU A 400 13.13 -32.57 -0.27
N GLU A 401 13.03 -33.60 -1.09
CA GLU A 401 12.63 -34.94 -0.71
C GLU A 401 13.61 -35.53 0.33
N GLU A 402 14.92 -35.39 0.14
CA GLU A 402 15.93 -35.85 1.07
C GLU A 402 15.88 -35.10 2.41
N ARG A 403 15.53 -33.82 2.39
CA ARG A 403 15.40 -33.02 3.61
C ARG A 403 14.18 -33.42 4.43
N ILE A 404 13.09 -33.80 3.76
CA ILE A 404 11.84 -34.23 4.42
C ILE A 404 11.99 -35.66 4.94
N GLU A 405 12.62 -36.57 4.21
CA GLU A 405 12.87 -37.95 4.64
C GLU A 405 13.64 -38.06 5.96
N ARG A 406 14.55 -37.14 6.24
CA ARG A 406 15.28 -37.07 7.52
C ARG A 406 14.38 -36.98 8.75
N PHE A 407 13.14 -36.52 8.58
CA PHE A 407 12.17 -36.43 9.66
C PHE A 407 11.19 -37.59 9.72
N GLY A 408 11.42 -38.64 8.88
CA GLY A 408 10.66 -39.88 8.92
C GLY A 408 9.24 -39.80 8.39
N HIS A 409 8.93 -38.82 7.50
CA HIS A 409 7.62 -38.62 6.93
C HIS A 409 7.69 -38.42 5.43
N ALA A 410 7.06 -39.32 4.68
CA ALA A 410 6.78 -39.17 3.25
C ALA A 410 5.49 -38.36 3.06
N TRP A 411 5.47 -37.09 3.42
CA TRP A 411 4.32 -36.21 3.16
C TRP A 411 4.49 -35.59 1.77
N PRO A 412 3.51 -35.72 0.88
CA PRO A 412 3.55 -34.99 -0.38
C PRO A 412 3.55 -33.49 -0.08
N VAL A 413 4.52 -32.78 -0.65
CA VAL A 413 4.68 -31.36 -0.49
C VAL A 413 4.10 -30.64 -1.70
N THR A 414 3.23 -29.69 -1.44
CA THR A 414 2.63 -28.84 -2.45
C THR A 414 3.44 -27.54 -2.56
N PRO A 415 3.87 -27.13 -3.75
CA PRO A 415 4.42 -25.79 -3.97
C PRO A 415 3.45 -24.73 -3.47
N ILE A 416 3.96 -23.70 -2.80
CA ILE A 416 3.09 -22.69 -2.14
C ILE A 416 2.18 -21.98 -3.15
N GLY A 417 2.69 -21.71 -4.37
CA GLY A 417 1.91 -21.09 -5.44
C GLY A 417 0.80 -21.98 -6.02
N GLU A 418 0.85 -23.28 -5.76
CA GLU A 418 -0.13 -24.26 -6.24
C GLU A 418 -1.20 -24.62 -5.20
N ILE A 419 -1.19 -23.98 -4.02
CA ILE A 419 -2.18 -24.24 -2.98
C ILE A 419 -3.56 -23.79 -3.49
N VAL A 420 -4.47 -24.75 -3.62
CA VAL A 420 -5.86 -24.51 -4.02
C VAL A 420 -6.66 -24.09 -2.79
N THR A 421 -7.01 -22.81 -2.70
CA THR A 421 -7.76 -22.24 -1.56
C THR A 421 -9.27 -22.28 -1.76
N ARG A 422 -9.72 -22.51 -2.99
CA ARG A 422 -11.12 -22.51 -3.37
C ARG A 422 -11.44 -23.71 -4.25
N ALA A 423 -12.58 -24.30 -4.00
CA ALA A 423 -13.03 -25.47 -4.76
C ALA A 423 -14.49 -25.31 -5.22
N SER A 424 -14.86 -26.13 -6.17
CA SER A 424 -16.26 -26.31 -6.58
C SER A 424 -16.73 -27.69 -6.16
N ILE A 425 -17.99 -27.81 -5.80
CA ILE A 425 -18.64 -29.09 -5.45
C ILE A 425 -20.03 -29.19 -6.05
N VAL A 426 -20.45 -30.40 -6.36
CA VAL A 426 -21.80 -30.72 -6.88
C VAL A 426 -22.43 -31.81 -6.02
N GLY A 427 -23.69 -31.63 -5.69
CA GLY A 427 -24.43 -32.64 -4.93
C GLY A 427 -25.88 -32.23 -4.68
N ASP A 428 -26.58 -33.05 -3.95
CA ASP A 428 -27.99 -32.85 -3.63
C ASP A 428 -28.15 -32.08 -2.32
N VAL A 429 -29.03 -31.09 -2.31
CA VAL A 429 -29.34 -30.24 -1.15
C VAL A 429 -30.09 -30.98 -0.10
N VAL A 430 -29.60 -30.99 1.13
CA VAL A 430 -30.22 -31.62 2.29
C VAL A 430 -30.24 -30.66 3.47
N GLY A 431 -31.39 -30.53 4.12
CA GLY A 431 -31.55 -29.69 5.32
C GLY A 431 -31.44 -28.19 5.02
N LEU A 432 -32.10 -27.76 3.94
CA LEU A 432 -32.06 -26.37 3.48
C LEU A 432 -32.73 -25.43 4.49
N GLN A 433 -31.99 -24.38 4.87
CA GLN A 433 -32.44 -23.22 5.63
C GLN A 433 -32.11 -21.96 4.85
N GLY A 434 -33.11 -21.17 4.49
CA GLY A 434 -32.97 -20.00 3.62
C GLY A 434 -33.06 -20.35 2.11
N PRO A 435 -32.66 -19.48 1.19
CA PRO A 435 -32.00 -18.17 1.43
C PRO A 435 -32.97 -17.10 1.96
N GLU A 436 -32.59 -16.43 3.02
CA GLU A 436 -33.31 -15.29 3.60
C GLU A 436 -32.39 -14.06 3.60
N LEU A 437 -32.92 -12.93 3.15
CA LEU A 437 -32.22 -11.65 3.23
C LEU A 437 -32.45 -11.08 4.64
N MET A 438 -31.36 -10.84 5.35
CA MET A 438 -31.37 -10.24 6.68
C MET A 438 -31.42 -8.71 6.60
N ASP A 439 -31.81 -8.04 7.69
CA ASP A 439 -31.91 -6.58 7.77
C ASP A 439 -30.58 -5.85 7.51
N ASP A 440 -29.44 -6.50 7.77
CA ASP A 440 -28.11 -5.99 7.51
C ASP A 440 -27.60 -6.25 6.06
N GLY A 441 -28.49 -6.69 5.18
CA GLY A 441 -28.16 -7.03 3.80
C GLY A 441 -27.42 -8.37 3.63
N SER A 442 -27.15 -9.10 4.71
CA SER A 442 -26.54 -10.43 4.62
C SER A 442 -27.57 -11.48 4.19
N ILE A 443 -27.08 -12.57 3.60
CA ILE A 443 -27.91 -13.72 3.24
C ILE A 443 -27.75 -14.82 4.30
N SER A 444 -28.82 -15.18 4.93
CA SER A 444 -28.88 -16.39 5.76
C SER A 444 -29.19 -17.61 4.87
N LEU A 445 -28.23 -18.51 4.78
CA LEU A 445 -28.33 -19.72 3.96
C LEU A 445 -27.47 -20.82 4.58
N HIS A 446 -28.11 -21.94 4.87
CA HIS A 446 -27.42 -23.12 5.39
C HIS A 446 -28.01 -24.38 4.77
N PHE A 447 -27.17 -25.25 4.27
CA PHE A 447 -27.58 -26.59 3.83
C PHE A 447 -26.37 -27.53 3.87
N THR A 448 -26.66 -28.82 3.77
CA THR A 448 -25.65 -29.85 3.51
C THR A 448 -25.77 -30.27 2.05
N LEU A 449 -24.66 -30.30 1.35
CA LEU A 449 -24.54 -30.83 0.01
C LEU A 449 -24.11 -32.30 0.14
N GLN A 450 -24.88 -33.20 -0.40
CA GLN A 450 -24.63 -34.64 -0.35
C GLN A 450 -24.30 -35.18 -1.74
N ASP A 451 -23.16 -35.85 -1.85
CA ASP A 451 -22.73 -36.57 -3.05
C ASP A 451 -22.42 -38.04 -2.67
N GLY A 452 -23.42 -38.88 -2.89
CA GLY A 452 -23.35 -40.27 -2.39
C GLY A 452 -23.25 -40.33 -0.86
N TYR A 453 -22.14 -40.82 -0.35
CA TYR A 453 -21.86 -40.88 1.10
C TYR A 453 -21.13 -39.64 1.63
N ASP A 454 -20.55 -38.83 0.72
CA ASP A 454 -19.78 -37.64 1.08
C ASP A 454 -20.68 -36.45 1.31
N ARG A 455 -20.32 -35.63 2.26
CA ARG A 455 -21.12 -34.49 2.68
C ARG A 455 -20.26 -33.26 2.93
N ALA A 456 -20.76 -32.12 2.48
CA ALA A 456 -20.17 -30.80 2.76
C ALA A 456 -21.25 -29.88 3.32
N ARG A 457 -20.97 -29.23 4.43
CA ARG A 457 -21.84 -28.18 4.97
C ARG A 457 -21.56 -26.87 4.23
N VAL A 458 -22.58 -26.26 3.67
CA VAL A 458 -22.49 -25.00 2.92
C VAL A 458 -23.13 -23.87 3.71
N ARG A 459 -22.40 -22.76 3.86
CA ARG A 459 -22.89 -21.58 4.55
C ARG A 459 -22.21 -20.29 4.05
N PRO A 460 -22.83 -19.12 4.18
CA PRO A 460 -22.16 -17.84 3.97
C PRO A 460 -21.04 -17.63 4.98
N SER A 461 -19.95 -17.04 4.54
CA SER A 461 -18.88 -16.60 5.41
C SER A 461 -19.21 -15.25 6.05
N ARG A 462 -18.45 -14.87 7.10
CA ARG A 462 -18.54 -13.52 7.68
C ARG A 462 -17.92 -12.45 6.79
N GLN A 463 -17.29 -12.82 5.69
CA GLN A 463 -16.52 -11.91 4.82
C GLN A 463 -17.32 -11.39 3.62
N GLY A 464 -18.54 -11.86 3.41
CA GLY A 464 -19.39 -11.40 2.31
C GLY A 464 -20.49 -12.40 1.95
N ASN A 465 -21.34 -12.00 1.02
CA ASN A 465 -22.44 -12.81 0.51
C ASN A 465 -22.05 -13.47 -0.82
N PRO A 466 -22.50 -14.69 -1.11
CA PRO A 466 -22.32 -15.28 -2.42
C PRO A 466 -23.02 -14.43 -3.50
N ARG A 467 -22.37 -14.27 -4.66
CA ARG A 467 -22.84 -13.37 -5.73
C ARG A 467 -24.13 -13.81 -6.40
N ASN A 468 -24.29 -15.09 -6.64
CA ASN A 468 -25.44 -15.63 -7.34
C ASN A 468 -26.02 -16.78 -6.53
N VAL A 469 -27.05 -16.51 -5.75
CA VAL A 469 -27.84 -17.54 -5.12
C VAL A 469 -29.12 -17.74 -5.95
N THR A 470 -29.22 -18.85 -6.63
CA THR A 470 -30.42 -19.18 -7.38
C THR A 470 -31.61 -19.33 -6.43
N ARG A 471 -32.63 -18.49 -6.59
CA ARG A 471 -33.86 -18.51 -5.76
C ARG A 471 -34.64 -19.81 -5.88
N SER A 472 -34.33 -20.66 -6.85
CA SER A 472 -34.98 -21.93 -7.11
C SER A 472 -34.36 -23.13 -6.38
N ILE A 473 -33.42 -22.89 -5.44
CA ILE A 473 -32.87 -23.96 -4.62
C ILE A 473 -34.00 -24.50 -3.70
N SER A 474 -34.17 -25.80 -3.70
CA SER A 474 -35.10 -26.50 -2.84
C SER A 474 -34.47 -27.78 -2.27
N GLU A 475 -35.10 -28.34 -1.26
CA GLU A 475 -34.71 -29.63 -0.72
C GLU A 475 -34.65 -30.68 -1.82
N GLY A 476 -33.56 -31.42 -1.92
CA GLY A 476 -33.33 -32.42 -2.95
C GLY A 476 -32.89 -31.88 -4.31
N SER A 477 -32.75 -30.55 -4.49
CA SER A 477 -32.18 -29.99 -5.72
C SER A 477 -30.73 -30.38 -5.87
N ARG A 478 -30.32 -30.79 -7.07
CA ARG A 478 -28.90 -30.95 -7.37
C ARG A 478 -28.29 -29.59 -7.73
N VAL A 479 -27.33 -29.16 -6.94
CA VAL A 479 -26.72 -27.84 -7.09
C VAL A 479 -25.20 -27.93 -7.27
N ARG A 480 -24.66 -26.91 -7.90
CA ARG A 480 -23.23 -26.64 -8.02
C ARG A 480 -22.90 -25.42 -7.18
N VAL A 481 -21.91 -25.58 -6.31
CA VAL A 481 -21.29 -24.50 -5.54
C VAL A 481 -19.93 -24.25 -6.12
N ASP A 482 -19.68 -23.04 -6.62
CA ASP A 482 -18.42 -22.64 -7.21
C ASP A 482 -17.63 -21.69 -6.31
N CYS A 483 -16.31 -21.82 -6.34
CA CYS A 483 -15.36 -20.95 -5.64
C CYS A 483 -15.59 -20.84 -4.13
N GLY A 484 -16.14 -21.85 -3.50
CA GLY A 484 -16.27 -21.91 -2.05
C GLY A 484 -14.93 -22.20 -1.37
N MET A 485 -14.75 -21.68 -0.16
CA MET A 485 -13.55 -21.93 0.66
C MET A 485 -13.76 -23.18 1.50
N PRO A 486 -13.02 -24.28 1.24
CA PRO A 486 -13.13 -25.48 2.04
C PRO A 486 -12.51 -25.28 3.42
N SER A 487 -13.12 -25.82 4.43
CA SER A 487 -12.63 -25.86 5.80
C SER A 487 -13.10 -27.12 6.51
N VAL A 488 -12.54 -27.45 7.65
CA VAL A 488 -12.97 -28.58 8.48
C VAL A 488 -13.54 -28.06 9.79
N TRP A 489 -14.80 -28.42 10.07
CA TRP A 489 -15.41 -28.10 11.34
C TRP A 489 -15.98 -29.36 11.99
N ARG A 490 -15.49 -29.68 13.19
CA ARG A 490 -15.85 -30.90 13.93
C ARG A 490 -15.72 -32.18 13.11
N GLY A 491 -14.66 -32.27 12.29
CA GLY A 491 -14.40 -33.44 11.45
C GLY A 491 -15.25 -33.54 10.18
N GLN A 492 -16.07 -32.54 9.88
CA GLN A 492 -16.86 -32.48 8.65
C GLN A 492 -16.35 -31.40 7.71
N LEU A 493 -16.39 -31.69 6.41
CA LEU A 493 -16.11 -30.70 5.37
C LEU A 493 -17.16 -29.58 5.42
N GLN A 494 -16.70 -28.35 5.41
CA GLN A 494 -17.51 -27.15 5.36
C GLN A 494 -17.02 -26.26 4.22
N PHE A 495 -17.96 -25.66 3.51
CA PHE A 495 -17.74 -24.65 2.48
C PHE A 495 -18.26 -23.31 2.97
N ASP A 496 -17.33 -22.38 3.16
CA ASP A 496 -17.64 -21.00 3.48
C ASP A 496 -17.73 -20.19 2.17
N LEU A 497 -18.87 -19.54 1.96
CA LEU A 497 -19.18 -18.77 0.76
C LEU A 497 -18.99 -17.27 1.01
N ASP A 498 -18.42 -16.59 0.06
CA ASP A 498 -18.25 -15.13 0.06
C ASP A 498 -18.68 -14.51 -1.28
N ASP A 499 -18.29 -13.26 -1.53
CA ASP A 499 -18.62 -12.53 -2.75
C ASP A 499 -17.99 -13.10 -4.03
N LYS A 500 -17.03 -14.00 -3.93
CA LYS A 500 -16.46 -14.74 -5.08
C LYS A 500 -17.20 -16.03 -5.38
N SER A 501 -18.01 -16.50 -4.43
CA SER A 501 -18.72 -17.78 -4.53
C SER A 501 -20.06 -17.62 -5.22
N SER A 502 -20.52 -18.69 -5.87
CA SER A 502 -21.86 -18.77 -6.46
C SER A 502 -22.51 -20.13 -6.25
N ILE A 503 -23.85 -20.14 -6.25
CA ILE A 503 -24.65 -21.36 -6.19
C ILE A 503 -25.61 -21.37 -7.39
N SER A 504 -25.60 -22.43 -8.15
CA SER A 504 -26.47 -22.64 -9.31
C SER A 504 -27.08 -24.04 -9.31
N ILE A 505 -28.18 -24.23 -10.04
CA ILE A 505 -28.69 -25.58 -10.32
C ILE A 505 -27.66 -26.28 -11.19
N ALA A 506 -27.28 -27.49 -10.80
CA ALA A 506 -26.34 -28.28 -11.57
C ALA A 506 -26.99 -28.81 -12.85
N THR A 507 -26.22 -28.83 -13.94
CA THR A 507 -26.66 -29.39 -15.22
C THR A 507 -26.18 -30.84 -15.37
N GLU A 508 -26.79 -31.58 -16.30
CA GLU A 508 -26.41 -32.95 -16.60
C GLU A 508 -24.97 -32.93 -17.20
N GLY A 509 -23.99 -33.42 -16.46
CA GLY A 509 -22.56 -33.40 -16.84
C GLY A 509 -21.67 -32.55 -15.93
N ASP A 510 -22.23 -31.78 -15.01
CA ASP A 510 -21.45 -31.13 -13.98
C ASP A 510 -20.84 -32.17 -13.03
N ILE A 511 -19.53 -32.26 -13.00
CA ILE A 511 -18.76 -33.19 -12.17
C ILE A 511 -17.82 -32.36 -11.29
N ALA A 512 -18.06 -32.39 -9.99
CA ALA A 512 -17.17 -31.82 -8.98
C ALA A 512 -17.43 -32.55 -7.65
N PRO A 513 -16.85 -33.75 -7.47
CA PRO A 513 -17.16 -34.60 -6.33
C PRO A 513 -16.67 -34.01 -5.01
N VAL A 514 -17.46 -34.13 -3.99
CA VAL A 514 -17.15 -33.66 -2.62
C VAL A 514 -15.87 -34.34 -2.08
N VAL A 515 -15.67 -35.61 -2.44
CA VAL A 515 -14.53 -36.41 -1.96
C VAL A 515 -13.16 -35.91 -2.48
N GLU A 516 -13.14 -35.20 -3.61
CA GLU A 516 -11.89 -34.69 -4.19
C GLU A 516 -11.41 -33.37 -3.56
N VAL A 517 -12.18 -32.81 -2.63
CA VAL A 517 -11.81 -31.54 -2.00
C VAL A 517 -10.72 -31.74 -0.96
N GLU A 518 -9.56 -31.23 -1.24
CA GLU A 518 -8.45 -31.22 -0.30
C GLU A 518 -8.60 -30.05 0.69
N THR A 519 -8.57 -30.37 1.97
CA THR A 519 -8.65 -29.39 3.05
C THR A 519 -7.34 -29.23 3.80
N ARG A 520 -6.34 -30.05 3.47
CA ARG A 520 -5.04 -30.05 4.12
C ARG A 520 -3.93 -30.13 3.10
N VAL A 521 -2.81 -29.49 3.45
CA VAL A 521 -1.64 -29.40 2.60
C VAL A 521 -0.38 -29.46 3.44
N SER A 522 0.68 -30.02 2.87
CA SER A 522 2.02 -29.90 3.43
C SER A 522 2.85 -28.99 2.55
N VAL A 523 3.53 -28.04 3.15
CA VAL A 523 4.33 -27.03 2.46
C VAL A 523 5.72 -26.92 3.09
N VAL A 524 6.69 -26.56 2.27
CA VAL A 524 8.03 -26.19 2.72
C VAL A 524 8.33 -24.81 2.20
N GLY A 525 8.91 -23.98 3.04
CA GLY A 525 9.28 -22.63 2.62
C GLY A 525 10.22 -21.96 3.60
N ARG A 526 10.73 -20.82 3.18
CA ARG A 526 11.49 -19.93 4.05
C ARG A 526 10.58 -19.02 4.83
N VAL A 527 10.95 -18.80 6.06
CA VAL A 527 10.30 -17.82 6.92
C VAL A 527 10.71 -16.43 6.46
N TRP A 528 9.78 -15.71 5.87
CA TRP A 528 9.98 -14.34 5.42
C TRP A 528 9.74 -13.34 6.54
N SER A 529 8.67 -13.49 7.26
CA SER A 529 8.33 -12.64 8.40
C SER A 529 7.71 -13.46 9.53
N ILE A 530 7.86 -12.98 10.74
CA ILE A 530 7.27 -13.55 11.95
C ILE A 530 6.48 -12.45 12.63
N ASP A 531 5.23 -12.77 12.92
CA ASP A 531 4.33 -11.90 13.67
C ASP A 531 3.84 -12.70 14.88
N ALA A 532 4.46 -12.43 16.02
CA ALA A 532 4.03 -12.97 17.29
C ALA A 532 3.37 -11.84 18.07
N PHE A 533 2.10 -11.99 18.38
CA PHE A 533 1.41 -11.06 19.26
C PHE A 533 1.57 -11.51 20.71
N PRO A 534 2.54 -10.96 21.43
CA PRO A 534 2.62 -11.13 22.86
C PRO A 534 1.68 -10.12 23.51
N ASP A 535 0.69 -10.61 24.21
CA ASP A 535 0.00 -9.82 25.20
C ASP A 535 0.74 -10.04 26.54
N GLY A 536 1.82 -9.28 26.74
CA GLY A 536 2.63 -9.35 27.95
C GLY A 536 3.23 -10.74 28.23
N VAL A 537 2.52 -11.64 28.85
CA VAL A 537 3.00 -12.97 29.27
C VAL A 537 2.45 -14.11 28.40
N ASN A 538 1.41 -13.87 27.60
CA ASN A 538 0.74 -14.92 26.83
C ASN A 538 0.71 -14.61 25.33
N VAL A 539 1.38 -15.42 24.53
CA VAL A 539 1.24 -15.39 23.07
C VAL A 539 -0.10 -16.04 22.70
N HIS A 540 -1.06 -15.24 22.24
CA HIS A 540 -2.37 -15.75 21.81
C HIS A 540 -2.41 -16.15 20.35
N ARG A 541 -1.55 -15.58 19.53
CA ARG A 541 -1.44 -15.84 18.10
C ARG A 541 0.04 -15.81 17.69
N TRP A 542 0.42 -16.78 16.91
CA TRP A 542 1.70 -16.80 16.19
C TRP A 542 1.41 -16.90 14.71
N SER A 543 2.02 -16.07 13.92
CA SER A 543 1.81 -16.00 12.47
C SER A 543 3.14 -15.78 11.78
N ILE A 544 3.35 -16.49 10.68
CA ILE A 544 4.51 -16.34 9.81
C ILE A 544 4.07 -16.22 8.36
N THR A 545 4.89 -15.57 7.56
CA THR A 545 4.81 -15.69 6.10
C THR A 545 5.88 -16.67 5.66
N LEU A 546 5.44 -17.73 5.01
CA LEU A 546 6.30 -18.68 4.30
C LEU A 546 6.35 -18.36 2.83
N MET A 547 7.46 -18.68 2.20
CA MET A 547 7.63 -18.51 0.77
C MET A 547 8.55 -19.56 0.18
N ASP A 548 8.28 -19.89 -1.07
CA ASP A 548 9.14 -20.68 -1.94
C ASP A 548 9.30 -19.97 -3.30
N SER A 549 9.90 -20.64 -4.28
CA SER A 549 10.07 -20.07 -5.63
C SER A 549 8.76 -19.84 -6.37
N THR A 550 7.66 -20.43 -5.93
CA THR A 550 6.35 -20.38 -6.61
C THR A 550 5.39 -19.36 -6.02
N GLY A 551 5.53 -19.02 -4.73
CA GLY A 551 4.61 -18.09 -4.10
C GLY A 551 4.86 -17.88 -2.61
N SER A 552 3.85 -17.33 -1.93
CA SER A 552 3.84 -17.15 -0.48
C SER A 552 2.52 -17.54 0.13
N ALA A 553 2.57 -18.03 1.37
CA ALA A 553 1.40 -18.32 2.19
C ALA A 553 1.57 -17.74 3.59
N ALA A 554 0.47 -17.25 4.16
CA ALA A 554 0.43 -16.94 5.58
C ALA A 554 0.21 -18.24 6.36
N SER A 555 0.97 -18.45 7.43
CA SER A 555 0.69 -19.55 8.37
C SER A 555 0.37 -18.98 9.73
N VAL A 556 -0.69 -19.48 10.34
CA VAL A 556 -1.19 -18.98 11.61
C VAL A 556 -1.51 -20.10 12.59
N ALA A 557 -1.12 -19.90 13.83
CA ALA A 557 -1.47 -20.74 14.96
C ALA A 557 -2.08 -19.91 16.09
N PHE A 558 -3.05 -20.48 16.80
CA PHE A 558 -3.70 -19.81 17.92
C PHE A 558 -3.55 -20.65 19.20
N LYS A 559 -3.24 -20.00 20.31
CA LYS A 559 -3.21 -20.58 21.66
C LYS A 559 -2.47 -21.92 21.73
N GLN A 560 -3.15 -22.99 22.08
CA GLN A 560 -2.59 -24.34 22.26
C GLN A 560 -2.01 -24.97 20.98
N PHE A 561 -2.30 -24.42 19.82
CA PHE A 561 -1.77 -24.91 18.54
C PHE A 561 -0.46 -24.19 18.12
N ILE A 562 -0.02 -23.19 18.91
CA ILE A 562 1.27 -22.56 18.66
C ILE A 562 2.35 -23.63 18.81
N PRO A 563 3.20 -23.86 17.77
CA PRO A 563 4.22 -24.88 17.82
C PRO A 563 5.19 -24.67 18.99
N VAL A 564 5.58 -25.74 19.64
CA VAL A 564 6.63 -25.68 20.69
C VAL A 564 7.95 -25.15 20.10
N SER A 565 8.18 -25.39 18.81
CA SER A 565 9.34 -24.86 18.06
C SER A 565 9.25 -23.39 17.70
N ALA A 566 8.08 -22.73 17.85
CA ALA A 566 7.89 -21.34 17.45
C ALA A 566 8.95 -20.37 18.01
N PRO A 567 9.40 -20.47 19.28
CA PRO A 567 10.45 -19.58 19.81
C PRO A 567 11.84 -19.81 19.19
N ALA A 568 12.05 -20.97 18.57
CA ALA A 568 13.33 -21.31 17.92
C ALA A 568 13.33 -20.98 16.42
N ILE A 569 12.19 -20.59 15.87
CA ILE A 569 12.05 -20.23 14.45
C ILE A 569 12.43 -18.77 14.27
N SER A 570 13.36 -18.56 13.37
CA SER A 570 13.86 -17.23 13.01
C SER A 570 13.57 -16.92 11.53
N ARG A 571 13.61 -15.64 11.21
CA ARG A 571 13.53 -15.22 9.81
C ARG A 571 14.69 -15.78 9.01
N GLY A 572 14.39 -16.25 7.79
CA GLY A 572 15.35 -16.93 6.93
C GLY A 572 15.44 -18.44 7.14
N ASP A 573 14.92 -18.97 8.26
CA ASP A 573 14.85 -20.40 8.48
C ASP A 573 14.00 -21.09 7.40
N GLU A 574 14.37 -22.29 7.04
CA GLU A 574 13.57 -23.14 6.19
C GLU A 574 12.81 -24.14 7.05
N ILE A 575 11.50 -24.12 6.93
CA ILE A 575 10.62 -24.97 7.73
C ILE A 575 9.62 -25.72 6.86
N ALA A 576 9.17 -26.86 7.37
CA ALA A 576 8.04 -27.60 6.84
C ALA A 576 6.83 -27.42 7.75
N ILE A 577 5.67 -27.16 7.15
CA ILE A 577 4.37 -27.28 7.81
C ILE A 577 3.67 -28.48 7.18
N LEU A 578 3.56 -29.56 7.93
CA LEU A 578 3.01 -30.81 7.48
C LEU A 578 1.56 -30.93 7.92
N ASN A 579 0.68 -31.29 6.99
CA ASN A 579 -0.73 -31.50 7.23
C ASN A 579 -1.46 -30.24 7.81
N GLY A 580 -1.12 -29.06 7.31
CA GLY A 580 -1.78 -27.82 7.67
C GLY A 580 -3.16 -27.69 7.02
N GLU A 581 -4.09 -26.99 7.66
CA GLU A 581 -5.41 -26.73 7.10
C GLU A 581 -5.34 -25.60 6.08
N VAL A 582 -5.87 -25.84 4.87
CA VAL A 582 -5.94 -24.83 3.81
C VAL A 582 -6.97 -23.77 4.14
N GLY A 583 -6.65 -22.52 3.83
CA GLY A 583 -7.56 -21.39 3.94
C GLY A 583 -7.13 -20.24 3.02
N GLU A 584 -7.88 -19.18 3.08
CA GLU A 584 -7.57 -17.93 2.38
C GLU A 584 -7.71 -16.74 3.35
N TRP A 585 -6.78 -15.82 3.28
CA TRP A 585 -6.85 -14.56 4.02
C TRP A 585 -6.44 -13.40 3.12
N ALA A 586 -7.32 -12.43 2.95
CA ALA A 586 -7.10 -11.26 2.09
C ALA A 586 -6.64 -11.65 0.66
N GLY A 587 -7.21 -12.73 0.09
CA GLY A 587 -6.88 -13.22 -1.24
C GLY A 587 -5.53 -13.94 -1.36
N ARG A 588 -4.91 -14.32 -0.23
CA ARG A 588 -3.65 -15.09 -0.18
C ARG A 588 -3.90 -16.47 0.40
N PRO A 589 -3.17 -17.49 -0.07
CA PRO A 589 -3.17 -18.79 0.59
C PRO A 589 -2.81 -18.67 2.07
N GLN A 590 -3.53 -19.38 2.90
CA GLN A 590 -3.25 -19.51 4.32
C GLN A 590 -3.16 -20.99 4.68
N VAL A 591 -2.11 -21.36 5.40
CA VAL A 591 -1.94 -22.70 5.97
C VAL A 591 -2.10 -22.57 7.48
N ARG A 592 -3.21 -23.04 8.01
CA ARG A 592 -3.51 -22.96 9.45
C ARG A 592 -2.89 -24.14 10.18
N ILE A 593 -2.28 -23.83 11.30
CA ILE A 593 -1.70 -24.80 12.21
C ILE A 593 -2.76 -25.15 13.25
N GLY A 594 -3.22 -26.39 13.20
CA GLY A 594 -4.29 -26.90 14.03
C GLY A 594 -4.03 -28.34 14.50
N PRO A 595 -5.09 -29.08 14.90
CA PRO A 595 -4.95 -30.47 15.30
C PRO A 595 -4.31 -31.31 14.19
N GLY A 596 -3.27 -32.07 14.53
CA GLY A 596 -2.57 -32.95 13.58
C GLY A 596 -1.58 -32.27 12.65
N THR A 597 -1.41 -30.95 12.74
CA THR A 597 -0.36 -30.21 12.02
C THR A 597 0.97 -30.33 12.75
N ARG A 598 2.04 -30.53 12.00
CA ARG A 598 3.40 -30.56 12.52
C ARG A 598 4.25 -29.48 11.84
N VAL A 599 5.01 -28.75 12.64
CA VAL A 599 5.98 -27.75 12.17
C VAL A 599 7.38 -28.25 12.47
N VAL A 600 8.22 -28.29 11.45
CA VAL A 600 9.58 -28.83 11.53
C VAL A 600 10.56 -27.81 10.95
N ILE A 601 11.61 -27.51 11.70
CA ILE A 601 12.72 -26.69 11.19
C ILE A 601 13.64 -27.61 10.39
N LEU A 602 13.74 -27.36 9.10
CA LEU A 602 14.59 -28.13 8.18
C LEU A 602 16.03 -27.60 8.19
N ARG A 603 16.17 -26.30 8.27
CA ARG A 603 17.46 -25.61 8.31
C ARG A 603 17.33 -24.27 9.00
N HIS A 604 18.23 -23.96 9.92
CA HIS A 604 18.39 -22.61 10.44
C HIS A 604 19.15 -21.75 9.43
N SER A 605 18.79 -20.49 9.34
CA SER A 605 19.56 -19.51 8.60
C SER A 605 20.93 -19.33 9.25
N GLU A 606 22.01 -19.55 8.51
CA GLU A 606 23.38 -19.38 9.03
C GLU A 606 23.77 -17.90 9.17
N THR A 607 23.01 -17.03 8.57
CA THR A 607 23.20 -15.59 8.63
C THR A 607 21.87 -14.92 8.96
N THR A 608 21.84 -14.06 9.97
CA THR A 608 20.88 -12.96 9.96
C THR A 608 21.03 -12.31 8.58
N PRO A 609 20.00 -12.29 7.73
CA PRO A 609 20.15 -11.71 6.42
C PRO A 609 20.67 -10.28 6.60
N ASP A 610 21.87 -10.00 6.11
CA ASP A 610 22.37 -8.63 5.95
C ASP A 610 21.46 -7.95 4.91
N PHE A 611 20.46 -7.24 5.36
CA PHE A 611 19.56 -6.46 4.55
C PHE A 611 19.89 -4.97 4.66
#